data_2b2c9aa52d895ca6893d9602843eb0d2
#
_entry.id   2b2c9aa52d895ca6893d9602843eb0d2
#
_cell.length_a   1.000
_cell.length_b   1.000
_cell.length_c   1.000
_cell.angle_alpha   90.00
_cell.angle_beta   90.00
_cell.angle_gamma   90.00
#
_symmetry.space_group_name_H-M   'P 1'
#
loop_
_entity.id
_entity.type
_entity.pdbx_description
1 polymer ?
#
loop_
_entity_poly.entity_id
_entity_poly.type
_entity_poly.pdbx_seq_one_letter_code
_entity_poly.pdbx_strand_id
1 'polypeptide(L)'
;MKTTAPLSTVLGTTTLALLSAALLATAAPAKAQDDCATVEVQNVRPQQGQLMVVAYGSADTYRKKPVSRLRLPAGDAATLRFQLCGLAGSTEVALTLFQDLDSDGRMGANIVGMPTEPWGSSGSPGTFGPSWETGRVKLDGSVIVVRMSS
;
A
#
# COMPACT_ATOMS: atom_id res chain seq x y z
N MET A 1 70.51 -32.45 62.01
CA MET A 1 70.05 -33.49 61.07
C MET A 1 69.35 -32.79 59.88
N LYS A 2 69.81 -33.16 58.75
CA LYS A 2 69.57 -32.56 57.45
C LYS A 2 68.10 -32.66 57.02
N THR A 3 67.56 -31.59 56.48
CA THR A 3 66.35 -31.70 55.58
C THR A 3 66.47 -30.73 54.47
N THR A 4 66.59 -31.29 53.33
CA THR A 4 66.69 -30.67 52.00
C THR A 4 65.29 -30.30 51.50
N ALA A 5 65.13 -29.11 51.03
CA ALA A 5 63.89 -28.68 50.28
C ALA A 5 64.11 -28.80 48.80
N PRO A 6 63.11 -29.24 48.02
CA PRO A 6 63.21 -29.23 46.55
C PRO A 6 62.60 -27.94 45.97
N LEU A 7 63.25 -27.46 44.92
CA LEU A 7 62.81 -26.39 44.06
C LEU A 7 61.50 -26.78 43.32
N SER A 8 60.48 -25.93 43.38
CA SER A 8 59.31 -26.05 42.52
C SER A 8 59.42 -25.07 41.34
N THR A 9 59.54 -25.63 40.16
CA THR A 9 59.54 -24.93 38.88
C THR A 9 58.10 -24.51 38.55
N VAL A 10 57.87 -23.20 38.48
CA VAL A 10 56.56 -22.64 38.04
C VAL A 10 56.60 -22.55 36.52
N LEU A 11 55.80 -23.39 35.84
CA LEU A 11 55.54 -23.29 34.41
C LEU A 11 54.50 -22.21 34.19
N GLY A 12 54.90 -21.11 33.54
CA GLY A 12 53.98 -20.05 33.13
C GLY A 12 53.21 -20.48 31.90
N THR A 13 51.91 -20.66 32.08
CA THR A 13 50.95 -20.82 30.95
C THR A 13 50.51 -19.47 30.46
N THR A 14 51.03 -19.05 29.29
CA THR A 14 50.53 -17.89 28.56
C THR A 14 49.21 -18.24 27.89
N THR A 15 48.11 -17.77 28.46
CA THR A 15 46.80 -17.84 27.82
C THR A 15 46.69 -16.76 26.77
N LEU A 16 46.67 -17.21 25.48
CA LEU A 16 46.38 -16.36 24.34
C LEU A 16 44.88 -16.07 24.26
N ALA A 17 44.47 -14.86 24.68
CA ALA A 17 43.11 -14.42 24.58
C ALA A 17 42.76 -14.06 23.11
N LEU A 18 42.02 -14.93 22.43
CA LEU A 18 41.44 -14.67 21.12
C LEU A 18 40.29 -13.68 21.31
N LEU A 19 40.49 -12.40 20.96
CA LEU A 19 39.44 -11.42 20.79
C LEU A 19 38.64 -11.75 19.54
N SER A 20 37.53 -12.45 19.69
CA SER A 20 36.51 -12.61 18.66
C SER A 20 35.69 -11.31 18.55
N ALA A 21 36.04 -10.44 17.63
CA ALA A 21 35.23 -9.30 17.25
C ALA A 21 33.97 -9.80 16.54
N ALA A 22 32.86 -9.93 17.26
CA ALA A 22 31.55 -10.18 16.65
C ALA A 22 31.12 -8.94 15.89
N LEU A 23 31.17 -8.98 14.54
CA LEU A 23 30.52 -8.01 13.69
C LEU A 23 29.01 -8.18 13.86
N LEU A 24 28.39 -7.37 14.71
CA LEU A 24 26.94 -7.18 14.70
C LEU A 24 26.59 -6.43 13.42
N ALA A 25 26.25 -7.17 12.36
CA ALA A 25 25.61 -6.61 11.20
C ALA A 25 24.21 -6.12 11.66
N THR A 26 24.07 -4.82 11.88
CA THR A 26 22.77 -4.19 12.06
C THR A 26 22.03 -4.27 10.74
N ALA A 27 21.23 -5.32 10.54
CA ALA A 27 20.26 -5.37 9.48
C ALA A 27 19.29 -4.19 9.71
N ALA A 28 19.40 -3.14 8.89
CA ALA A 28 18.38 -2.10 8.83
C ALA A 28 17.04 -2.79 8.54
N PRO A 29 15.96 -2.46 9.27
CA PRO A 29 14.65 -3.01 8.95
C PRO A 29 14.36 -2.63 7.51
N ALA A 30 14.26 -3.63 6.61
CA ALA A 30 13.66 -3.43 5.32
C ALA A 30 12.28 -2.85 5.61
N LYS A 31 12.00 -1.61 5.15
CA LYS A 31 10.64 -1.07 5.17
C LYS A 31 9.80 -2.13 4.46
N ALA A 32 8.97 -2.85 5.21
CA ALA A 32 7.87 -3.59 4.63
C ALA A 32 7.12 -2.53 3.81
N GLN A 33 7.16 -2.66 2.50
CA GLN A 33 6.39 -1.79 1.61
C GLN A 33 4.95 -2.06 2.01
N ASP A 34 4.31 -1.07 2.65
CA ASP A 34 2.95 -1.23 3.13
C ASP A 34 2.10 -1.67 1.94
N ASP A 35 1.57 -2.88 2.01
CA ASP A 35 0.71 -3.46 0.99
C ASP A 35 -0.62 -2.69 0.85
N CYS A 36 -0.74 -1.59 1.56
CA CYS A 36 -1.93 -0.76 1.68
C CYS A 36 -1.62 0.72 1.42
N ALA A 37 -2.56 1.41 0.78
CA ALA A 37 -2.56 2.87 0.63
C ALA A 37 -3.77 3.48 1.33
N THR A 38 -3.61 4.65 1.93
CA THR A 38 -4.73 5.43 2.44
C THR A 38 -5.41 6.15 1.28
N VAL A 39 -6.70 5.92 1.11
CA VAL A 39 -7.52 6.57 0.09
C VAL A 39 -8.56 7.45 0.77
N GLU A 40 -8.72 8.67 0.27
CA GLU A 40 -9.77 9.60 0.64
C GLU A 40 -10.64 9.89 -0.58
N VAL A 41 -11.95 9.61 -0.46
CA VAL A 41 -12.92 9.85 -1.53
C VAL A 41 -13.85 10.96 -1.11
N GLN A 42 -13.94 12.00 -1.93
CA GLN A 42 -14.76 13.20 -1.71
C GLN A 42 -15.97 13.22 -2.63
N ASN A 43 -17.03 13.94 -2.23
CA ASN A 43 -18.32 14.05 -2.94
C ASN A 43 -19.07 12.72 -3.05
N VAL A 44 -18.93 11.84 -2.07
CA VAL A 44 -19.76 10.64 -1.95
C VAL A 44 -21.18 11.07 -1.54
N ARG A 45 -22.21 10.45 -2.10
CA ARG A 45 -23.61 10.65 -1.65
C ARG A 45 -23.83 9.83 -0.38
N PRO A 46 -24.02 10.47 0.79
CA PRO A 46 -24.14 9.75 2.05
C PRO A 46 -25.34 8.81 2.06
N GLN A 47 -25.19 7.67 2.73
CA GLN A 47 -26.23 6.68 2.97
C GLN A 47 -26.89 6.10 1.69
N GLN A 48 -26.26 6.26 0.52
CA GLN A 48 -26.79 5.75 -0.74
C GLN A 48 -25.85 4.71 -1.35
N GLY A 49 -26.30 3.46 -1.43
CA GLY A 49 -25.59 2.38 -2.10
C GLY A 49 -24.22 2.08 -1.50
N GLN A 50 -23.29 1.77 -2.37
CA GLN A 50 -21.94 1.33 -1.99
C GLN A 50 -20.87 1.92 -2.90
N LEU A 51 -19.66 2.09 -2.39
CA LEU A 51 -18.51 2.53 -3.16
C LEU A 51 -17.77 1.31 -3.71
N MET A 52 -17.60 1.26 -5.01
CA MET A 52 -16.83 0.26 -5.74
C MET A 52 -15.47 0.84 -6.11
N VAL A 53 -14.39 0.24 -5.60
CA VAL A 53 -13.02 0.72 -5.79
C VAL A 53 -12.21 -0.34 -6.51
N VAL A 54 -11.50 0.05 -7.55
CA VAL A 54 -10.63 -0.84 -8.34
C VAL A 54 -9.28 -0.18 -8.52
N ALA A 55 -8.20 -0.91 -8.19
CA ALA A 55 -6.82 -0.47 -8.36
C ALA A 55 -6.12 -1.28 -9.46
N TYR A 56 -5.34 -0.59 -10.27
CA TYR A 56 -4.50 -1.17 -11.31
C TYR A 56 -3.04 -0.78 -11.05
N GLY A 57 -2.11 -1.73 -11.23
CA GLY A 57 -0.70 -1.56 -10.90
C GLY A 57 0.21 -1.25 -12.09
N SER A 58 -0.32 -1.25 -13.34
CA SER A 58 0.48 -0.94 -14.54
C SER A 58 -0.40 -0.55 -15.73
N ALA A 59 0.21 0.08 -16.73
CA ALA A 59 -0.45 0.43 -17.99
C ALA A 59 -1.01 -0.80 -18.71
N ASP A 60 -0.25 -1.88 -18.77
CA ASP A 60 -0.62 -3.12 -19.48
C ASP A 60 -1.85 -3.80 -18.87
N THR A 61 -2.02 -3.67 -17.56
CA THR A 61 -3.12 -4.27 -16.80
C THR A 61 -4.30 -3.34 -16.59
N TYR A 62 -4.14 -2.05 -16.94
CA TYR A 62 -5.18 -1.05 -16.74
C TYR A 62 -6.50 -1.44 -17.41
N ARG A 63 -7.60 -1.41 -16.64
CA ARG A 63 -8.97 -1.83 -17.01
C ARG A 63 -9.10 -3.30 -17.48
N LYS A 64 -8.04 -4.10 -17.38
CA LYS A 64 -8.04 -5.53 -17.75
C LYS A 64 -7.90 -6.43 -16.52
N LYS A 65 -6.82 -6.21 -15.73
CA LYS A 65 -6.48 -7.04 -14.58
C LYS A 65 -6.14 -6.15 -13.39
N PRO A 66 -7.07 -5.93 -12.47
CA PRO A 66 -6.81 -5.16 -11.26
C PRO A 66 -5.88 -5.90 -10.30
N VAL A 67 -5.09 -5.15 -9.55
CA VAL A 67 -4.29 -5.66 -8.44
C VAL A 67 -5.10 -5.72 -7.15
N SER A 68 -6.07 -4.81 -6.98
CA SER A 68 -6.95 -4.80 -5.81
C SER A 68 -8.37 -4.35 -6.17
N ARG A 69 -9.34 -4.85 -5.41
CA ARG A 69 -10.74 -4.43 -5.45
C ARG A 69 -11.26 -4.31 -4.04
N LEU A 70 -12.04 -3.27 -3.80
CA LEU A 70 -12.69 -3.06 -2.51
C LEU A 70 -14.13 -2.60 -2.75
N ARG A 71 -15.04 -3.10 -1.91
CA ARG A 71 -16.44 -2.66 -1.84
C ARG A 71 -16.71 -2.26 -0.41
N LEU A 72 -17.27 -1.09 -0.21
CA LEU A 72 -17.64 -0.59 1.11
C LEU A 72 -18.96 0.21 1.02
N PRO A 73 -19.79 0.18 2.06
CA PRO A 73 -21.02 0.98 2.07
C PRO A 73 -20.69 2.47 2.01
N ALA A 74 -21.54 3.25 1.36
CA ALA A 74 -21.49 4.69 1.50
C ALA A 74 -21.84 5.04 2.94
N GLY A 75 -20.89 5.66 3.66
CA GLY A 75 -21.10 6.06 5.05
C GLY A 75 -22.01 7.28 5.20
N ASP A 76 -22.05 7.85 6.39
CA ASP A 76 -22.89 9.02 6.71
C ASP A 76 -22.30 10.35 6.26
N ALA A 77 -21.03 10.35 5.78
CA ALA A 77 -20.31 11.55 5.38
C ALA A 77 -20.05 11.58 3.87
N ALA A 78 -20.01 12.80 3.31
CA ALA A 78 -19.65 13.01 1.90
C ALA A 78 -18.15 12.79 1.61
N THR A 79 -17.36 12.52 2.63
CA THR A 79 -15.95 12.15 2.50
C THR A 79 -15.71 10.84 3.25
N LEU A 80 -15.18 9.85 2.55
CA LEU A 80 -14.81 8.55 3.11
C LEU A 80 -13.29 8.38 3.08
N ARG A 81 -12.72 7.82 4.16
CA ARG A 81 -11.30 7.50 4.24
C ARG A 81 -11.13 6.04 4.67
N PHE A 82 -10.31 5.30 3.92
CA PHE A 82 -10.09 3.88 4.16
C PHE A 82 -8.71 3.43 3.70
N GLN A 83 -8.33 2.21 4.08
CA GLN A 83 -7.13 1.53 3.61
C GLN A 83 -7.49 0.64 2.42
N LEU A 84 -6.75 0.77 1.33
CA LEU A 84 -6.82 -0.11 0.17
C LEU A 84 -5.57 -0.98 0.15
N CYS A 85 -5.72 -2.26 0.42
CA CYS A 85 -4.63 -3.23 0.49
C CYS A 85 -4.57 -4.12 -0.77
N GLY A 86 -3.55 -5.00 -0.86
CA GLY A 86 -3.32 -5.84 -2.02
C GLY A 86 -2.53 -5.14 -3.12
N LEU A 87 -1.71 -4.15 -2.75
CA LEU A 87 -0.91 -3.33 -3.67
C LEU A 87 0.55 -3.79 -3.76
N ALA A 88 0.89 -4.94 -3.17
CA ALA A 88 2.24 -5.46 -3.12
C ALA A 88 2.91 -5.49 -4.49
N GLY A 89 4.15 -5.02 -4.54
CA GLY A 89 4.96 -4.97 -5.75
C GLY A 89 4.61 -3.83 -6.71
N SER A 90 3.61 -3.00 -6.39
CA SER A 90 3.30 -1.79 -7.15
C SER A 90 4.03 -0.58 -6.56
N THR A 91 4.64 0.24 -7.39
CA THR A 91 5.23 1.55 -7.01
C THR A 91 4.29 2.70 -7.36
N GLU A 92 3.40 2.47 -8.29
CA GLU A 92 2.35 3.38 -8.73
C GLU A 92 1.04 2.60 -8.89
N VAL A 93 -0.08 3.26 -8.69
CA VAL A 93 -1.41 2.70 -8.93
C VAL A 93 -2.30 3.73 -9.62
N ALA A 94 -3.23 3.26 -10.43
CA ALA A 94 -4.35 4.06 -10.90
C ALA A 94 -5.63 3.49 -10.29
N LEU A 95 -6.41 4.35 -9.62
CA LEU A 95 -7.68 4.00 -9.03
C LEU A 95 -8.83 4.45 -9.94
N THR A 96 -9.83 3.60 -10.07
CA THR A 96 -11.14 3.97 -10.60
C THR A 96 -12.22 3.59 -9.60
N LEU A 97 -13.17 4.48 -9.37
CA LEU A 97 -14.21 4.30 -8.39
C LEU A 97 -15.55 4.71 -8.99
N PHE A 98 -16.61 4.09 -8.52
CA PHE A 98 -17.97 4.57 -8.73
C PHE A 98 -18.83 4.26 -7.51
N GLN A 99 -19.86 5.04 -7.34
CA GLN A 99 -20.86 4.80 -6.30
C GLN A 99 -22.06 4.11 -6.92
N ASP A 100 -22.15 2.83 -6.63
CA ASP A 100 -23.22 1.93 -7.04
C ASP A 100 -24.47 2.21 -6.19
N LEU A 101 -25.37 3.02 -6.74
CA LEU A 101 -26.50 3.56 -5.99
C LEU A 101 -27.63 2.55 -5.82
N ASP A 102 -27.82 1.66 -6.80
CA ASP A 102 -28.85 0.62 -6.80
C ASP A 102 -28.35 -0.75 -6.36
N SER A 103 -27.02 -0.85 -6.08
CA SER A 103 -26.34 -2.06 -5.59
C SER A 103 -26.38 -3.24 -6.56
N ASP A 104 -26.42 -2.97 -7.87
CA ASP A 104 -26.40 -4.00 -8.93
C ASP A 104 -24.98 -4.49 -9.25
N GLY A 105 -23.93 -3.84 -8.72
CA GLY A 105 -22.52 -4.16 -8.90
C GLY A 105 -21.92 -3.68 -10.21
N ARG A 106 -22.61 -2.83 -10.94
CA ARG A 106 -22.21 -2.28 -12.25
C ARG A 106 -22.33 -0.76 -12.25
N MET A 107 -21.51 -0.12 -13.06
CA MET A 107 -21.70 1.31 -13.31
C MET A 107 -22.89 1.50 -14.25
N GLY A 108 -23.91 2.16 -13.79
CA GLY A 108 -25.06 2.55 -14.60
C GLY A 108 -24.65 3.51 -15.72
N ALA A 109 -25.21 3.32 -16.92
CA ALA A 109 -24.98 4.20 -18.07
C ALA A 109 -26.29 4.46 -18.82
N ASN A 110 -26.42 5.66 -19.39
CA ASN A 110 -27.54 6.01 -20.23
C ASN A 110 -27.40 5.42 -21.65
N ILE A 111 -28.40 5.66 -22.50
CA ILE A 111 -28.43 5.12 -23.88
C ILE A 111 -27.27 5.58 -24.79
N VAL A 112 -26.59 6.66 -24.44
CA VAL A 112 -25.39 7.16 -25.15
C VAL A 112 -24.09 6.74 -24.47
N GLY A 113 -24.17 5.87 -23.43
CA GLY A 113 -23.00 5.31 -22.75
C GLY A 113 -22.37 6.22 -21.70
N MET A 114 -23.03 7.32 -21.32
CA MET A 114 -22.54 8.20 -20.24
C MET A 114 -22.92 7.61 -18.88
N PRO A 115 -21.99 7.62 -17.91
CA PRO A 115 -22.27 7.19 -16.55
C PRO A 115 -23.46 7.95 -15.96
N THR A 116 -24.39 7.23 -15.32
CA THR A 116 -25.52 7.80 -14.57
C THR A 116 -25.27 7.81 -13.07
N GLU A 117 -24.22 7.14 -12.63
CA GLU A 117 -23.79 7.08 -11.25
C GLU A 117 -22.54 7.93 -11.02
N PRO A 118 -22.34 8.45 -9.79
CA PRO A 118 -21.13 9.18 -9.46
C PRO A 118 -19.89 8.29 -9.65
N TRP A 119 -18.87 8.83 -10.27
CA TRP A 119 -17.62 8.13 -10.49
C TRP A 119 -16.41 9.04 -10.28
N GLY A 120 -15.24 8.47 -10.13
CA GLY A 120 -14.00 9.21 -9.96
C GLY A 120 -12.78 8.36 -10.31
N SER A 121 -11.63 9.01 -10.43
CA SER A 121 -10.34 8.37 -10.61
C SER A 121 -9.28 9.09 -9.81
N SER A 122 -8.21 8.39 -9.43
CA SER A 122 -7.00 9.04 -8.94
C SER A 122 -6.36 9.88 -10.05
N GLY A 123 -5.48 10.79 -9.65
CA GLY A 123 -4.86 11.72 -10.59
C GLY A 123 -5.85 12.70 -11.19
N SER A 124 -5.70 13.01 -12.46
CA SER A 124 -6.59 13.93 -13.17
C SER A 124 -7.35 13.15 -14.26
N PRO A 125 -8.69 13.17 -14.26
CA PRO A 125 -9.43 12.61 -15.38
C PRO A 125 -9.09 13.42 -16.63
N GLY A 126 -8.48 12.77 -17.62
CA GLY A 126 -8.15 13.42 -18.89
C GLY A 126 -9.41 13.83 -19.65
N THR A 127 -9.25 14.58 -20.74
CA THR A 127 -10.35 15.06 -21.61
C THR A 127 -11.22 13.92 -22.13
N PHE A 128 -10.66 12.73 -22.30
CA PHE A 128 -11.36 11.54 -22.80
C PHE A 128 -11.66 10.49 -21.71
N GLY A 129 -11.69 10.92 -20.46
CA GLY A 129 -11.90 10.05 -19.30
C GLY A 129 -10.60 9.51 -18.69
N PRO A 130 -10.70 8.67 -17.64
CA PRO A 130 -9.54 8.18 -16.92
C PRO A 130 -8.72 7.20 -17.77
N SER A 131 -7.40 7.42 -17.78
CA SER A 131 -6.39 6.56 -18.39
C SER A 131 -5.31 6.20 -17.36
N TRP A 132 -4.43 5.27 -17.67
CA TRP A 132 -3.28 4.98 -16.83
C TRP A 132 -2.41 6.24 -16.64
N GLU A 133 -2.07 6.91 -17.74
CA GLU A 133 -1.16 8.06 -17.72
C GLU A 133 -1.67 9.24 -16.87
N THR A 134 -2.97 9.46 -16.89
CA THR A 134 -3.59 10.56 -16.15
C THR A 134 -4.03 10.17 -14.75
N GLY A 135 -4.24 8.87 -14.50
CA GLY A 135 -4.76 8.34 -13.24
C GLY A 135 -3.70 7.78 -12.30
N ARG A 136 -2.49 7.48 -12.79
CA ARG A 136 -1.44 6.89 -11.94
C ARG A 136 -0.95 7.86 -10.88
N VAL A 137 -0.79 7.36 -9.68
CA VAL A 137 -0.24 8.06 -8.52
C VAL A 137 0.82 7.19 -7.84
N LYS A 138 1.82 7.81 -7.25
CA LYS A 138 2.88 7.09 -6.54
C LYS A 138 2.40 6.56 -5.19
N LEU A 139 2.88 5.39 -4.82
CA LEU A 139 2.72 4.79 -3.49
C LEU A 139 3.90 5.22 -2.60
N ASP A 140 3.89 6.46 -2.15
CA ASP A 140 4.94 7.08 -1.33
C ASP A 140 4.51 7.29 0.14
N GLY A 141 3.35 6.74 0.51
CA GLY A 141 2.75 6.89 1.84
C GLY A 141 1.82 8.12 1.96
N SER A 142 1.72 8.95 0.92
CA SER A 142 0.74 10.05 0.90
C SER A 142 -0.69 9.52 0.71
N VAL A 143 -1.67 10.34 1.11
CA VAL A 143 -3.09 10.02 0.93
C VAL A 143 -3.47 10.20 -0.53
N ILE A 144 -4.06 9.17 -1.13
CA ILE A 144 -4.59 9.26 -2.48
C ILE A 144 -5.99 9.89 -2.40
N VAL A 145 -6.12 11.11 -2.92
CA VAL A 145 -7.41 11.81 -2.93
C VAL A 145 -8.12 11.59 -4.26
N VAL A 146 -9.37 11.14 -4.18
CA VAL A 146 -10.26 10.98 -5.35
C VAL A 146 -11.51 11.79 -5.14
N ARG A 147 -11.86 12.61 -6.13
CA ARG A 147 -13.12 13.37 -6.13
C ARG A 147 -14.13 12.72 -7.07
N MET A 148 -15.30 12.40 -6.55
CA MET A 148 -16.37 11.84 -7.35
C MET A 148 -17.04 12.95 -8.18
N SER A 149 -17.47 12.59 -9.40
CA SER A 149 -18.38 13.42 -10.20
C SER A 149 -19.72 13.57 -9.47
N SER A 150 -20.34 14.71 -9.58
CA SER A 150 -21.69 14.95 -9.08
C SER A 150 -22.74 14.47 -10.06
#